data_12e52aecd9f885dc0a8d418ccc11241a
#
_entry.id   12e52aecd9f885dc0a8d418ccc11241a
#
_cell.length_a   1.000
_cell.length_b   1.000
_cell.length_c   1.000
_cell.angle_alpha   90.00
_cell.angle_beta   90.00
_cell.angle_gamma   90.00
#
_symmetry.space_group_name_H-M   'P 1'
#
loop_
_entity.id
_entity.type
_entity.pdbx_description
1 polymer ?
#
loop_
_entity_poly.entity_id
_entity_poly.type
_entity_poly.pdbx_seq_one_letter_code
_entity_poly.pdbx_strand_id
1 'polypeptide(L)'
;MTRRTALLKMAVALGATVAGPRLLAAAFQPGPPAGFTPADLALLDEIGDTIIPPTHVPGAKAAGIGAFMAMMINDCYEAADQAAFRAGLAKLPADYAAKYHEPFLTGSATNRTAFLNELDREQRAHTARLRKERREAGLPENGGTPHYFRLMKELTLLGYFTSEIGSTQAMRYVEVPGRFDGDAPYVKGDPDYADPIA
;
A
#
# COMPACT_ATOMS: atom_id res chain seq x y z
N MET A 1 -16.23 28.65 -13.19
CA MET A 1 -14.96 28.70 -13.94
C MET A 1 -14.98 29.87 -14.88
N THR A 2 -14.03 30.83 -14.77
CA THR A 2 -14.00 31.98 -15.66
C THR A 2 -13.37 31.59 -17.01
N ARG A 3 -13.78 32.27 -18.10
CA ARG A 3 -13.18 32.05 -19.45
C ARG A 3 -11.66 32.19 -19.45
N ARG A 4 -11.12 33.08 -18.60
CA ARG A 4 -9.69 33.31 -18.42
C ARG A 4 -8.97 32.10 -17.82
N THR A 5 -9.59 31.42 -16.85
CA THR A 5 -9.03 30.19 -16.23
C THR A 5 -9.04 29.00 -17.20
N ALA A 6 -10.06 28.93 -18.07
CA ALA A 6 -10.12 27.90 -19.10
C ALA A 6 -9.03 28.12 -20.18
N LEU A 7 -8.82 29.35 -20.63
CA LEU A 7 -7.79 29.69 -21.60
C LEU A 7 -6.38 29.48 -21.04
N LEU A 8 -6.11 29.80 -19.77
CA LEU A 8 -4.85 29.52 -19.10
C LEU A 8 -4.57 28.00 -19.01
N LYS A 9 -5.59 27.20 -18.69
CA LYS A 9 -5.46 25.75 -18.66
C LYS A 9 -5.22 25.14 -20.04
N MET A 10 -5.85 25.69 -21.08
CA MET A 10 -5.59 25.30 -22.48
C MET A 10 -4.18 25.71 -22.96
N ALA A 11 -3.71 26.89 -22.58
CA ALA A 11 -2.36 27.34 -22.92
C ALA A 11 -1.28 26.50 -22.24
N VAL A 12 -1.51 26.09 -21.00
CA VAL A 12 -0.63 25.14 -20.26
C VAL A 12 -0.65 23.78 -20.93
N ALA A 13 -1.82 23.27 -21.34
CA ALA A 13 -1.94 21.98 -22.03
C ALA A 13 -1.25 21.98 -23.40
N LEU A 14 -1.38 23.07 -24.19
CA LEU A 14 -0.72 23.21 -25.47
C LEU A 14 0.81 23.46 -25.36
N GLY A 15 1.24 24.24 -24.36
CA GLY A 15 2.67 24.44 -24.06
C GLY A 15 3.38 23.18 -23.57
N ALA A 16 2.67 22.27 -22.92
CA ALA A 16 3.23 21.03 -22.40
C ALA A 16 3.57 19.98 -23.49
N THR A 17 2.98 20.08 -24.66
CA THR A 17 3.37 19.21 -25.81
C THR A 17 4.77 19.52 -26.31
N VAL A 18 5.30 20.72 -26.05
CA VAL A 18 6.67 21.15 -26.43
C VAL A 18 7.67 20.92 -25.28
N ALA A 19 7.20 20.87 -24.02
CA ALA A 19 8.07 20.76 -22.83
C ALA A 19 8.30 19.35 -22.32
N GLY A 20 7.71 18.34 -22.97
CA GLY A 20 7.88 16.92 -22.69
C GLY A 20 7.04 16.36 -21.55
N PRO A 21 6.89 15.03 -21.50
CA PRO A 21 5.97 14.33 -20.56
C PRO A 21 6.24 14.58 -19.08
N ARG A 22 7.47 14.91 -18.71
CA ARG A 22 7.87 15.14 -17.31
C ARG A 22 7.29 16.40 -16.67
N LEU A 23 7.08 17.46 -17.44
CA LEU A 23 6.45 18.70 -16.94
C LEU A 23 4.94 18.55 -16.80
N LEU A 24 4.30 17.74 -17.64
CA LEU A 24 2.88 17.38 -17.50
C LEU A 24 2.64 16.52 -16.25
N ALA A 25 3.48 15.54 -15.98
CA ALA A 25 3.38 14.71 -14.78
C ALA A 25 3.52 15.54 -13.48
N ALA A 26 4.40 16.54 -13.46
CA ALA A 26 4.55 17.44 -12.31
C ALA A 26 3.35 18.40 -12.12
N ALA A 27 2.67 18.78 -13.20
CA ALA A 27 1.49 19.65 -13.14
C ALA A 27 0.18 18.93 -12.78
N PHE A 28 0.16 17.60 -12.91
CA PHE A 28 -0.98 16.73 -12.63
C PHE A 28 -0.74 15.78 -11.44
N GLN A 29 0.13 16.14 -10.51
CA GLN A 29 0.21 15.36 -9.27
C GLN A 29 -1.11 15.56 -8.50
N PRO A 30 -1.94 14.52 -8.34
CA PRO A 30 -3.08 14.61 -7.46
C PRO A 30 -2.57 14.90 -6.05
N GLY A 31 -3.23 15.82 -5.35
CA GLY A 31 -2.96 16.03 -3.92
C GLY A 31 -3.20 14.73 -3.13
N PRO A 32 -2.79 14.70 -1.85
CA PRO A 32 -3.04 13.52 -1.02
C PRO A 32 -4.53 13.16 -1.06
N PRO A 33 -4.88 11.86 -1.03
CA PRO A 33 -6.26 11.40 -0.99
C PRO A 33 -7.02 12.03 0.18
N ALA A 34 -8.32 12.30 -0.01
CA ALA A 34 -9.14 13.00 0.97
C ALA A 34 -9.00 12.41 2.39
N GLY A 35 -8.78 13.27 3.38
CA GLY A 35 -8.65 12.88 4.78
C GLY A 35 -7.32 12.20 5.16
N PHE A 36 -6.31 12.25 4.30
CA PHE A 36 -4.92 11.90 4.61
C PHE A 36 -4.02 13.12 4.42
N THR A 37 -3.07 13.30 5.33
CA THR A 37 -2.03 14.33 5.24
C THR A 37 -0.77 13.78 4.56
N PRO A 38 0.14 14.63 4.06
CA PRO A 38 1.45 14.17 3.60
C PRO A 38 2.25 13.40 4.66
N ALA A 39 2.05 13.72 5.95
CA ALA A 39 2.68 12.99 7.06
C ALA A 39 2.10 11.58 7.21
N ASP A 40 0.79 11.42 7.01
CA ASP A 40 0.15 10.09 7.01
C ASP A 40 0.67 9.22 5.87
N LEU A 41 0.82 9.79 4.67
CA LEU A 41 1.39 9.08 3.53
C LEU A 41 2.84 8.65 3.78
N ALA A 42 3.67 9.54 4.34
CA ALA A 42 5.03 9.22 4.71
C ALA A 42 5.11 8.10 5.78
N LEU A 43 4.17 8.10 6.74
CA LEU A 43 4.07 7.03 7.74
C LEU A 43 3.66 5.70 7.10
N LEU A 44 2.68 5.71 6.21
CA LEU A 44 2.24 4.51 5.49
C LEU A 44 3.35 3.96 4.58
N ASP A 45 4.11 4.83 3.90
CA ASP A 45 5.28 4.46 3.12
C ASP A 45 6.35 3.76 3.99
N GLU A 46 6.61 4.28 5.19
CA GLU A 46 7.61 3.70 6.11
C GLU A 46 7.14 2.38 6.73
N ILE A 47 5.83 2.25 6.99
CA ILE A 47 5.21 0.98 7.40
C ILE A 47 5.37 -0.06 6.27
N GLY A 48 5.03 0.33 5.03
CA GLY A 48 5.19 -0.51 3.86
C GLY A 48 6.64 -0.96 3.64
N ASP A 49 7.59 -0.04 3.73
CA ASP A 49 9.03 -0.31 3.57
C ASP A 49 9.59 -1.20 4.69
N THR A 50 8.99 -1.15 5.88
CA THR A 50 9.35 -2.07 6.97
C THR A 50 8.81 -3.49 6.72
N ILE A 51 7.66 -3.62 6.05
CA ILE A 51 7.05 -4.91 5.67
C ILE A 51 7.78 -5.53 4.48
N ILE A 52 8.07 -4.74 3.43
CA ILE A 52 8.82 -5.15 2.24
C ILE A 52 10.00 -4.19 2.07
N PRO A 53 11.12 -4.45 2.78
CA PRO A 53 12.28 -3.58 2.72
C PRO A 53 13.02 -3.72 1.38
N PRO A 54 13.80 -2.68 1.00
CA PRO A 54 14.67 -2.76 -0.16
C PRO A 54 15.75 -3.84 0.04
N THR A 55 16.01 -4.61 -1.03
CA THR A 55 17.04 -5.64 -1.10
C THR A 55 17.89 -5.40 -2.36
N HIS A 56 18.01 -6.39 -3.25
CA HIS A 56 18.51 -6.19 -4.62
C HIS A 56 17.43 -5.57 -5.52
N VAL A 57 16.18 -5.54 -5.06
CA VAL A 57 15.06 -4.82 -5.69
C VAL A 57 14.57 -3.70 -4.77
N PRO A 58 13.95 -2.63 -5.30
CA PRO A 58 13.41 -1.55 -4.47
C PRO A 58 12.31 -2.06 -3.54
N GLY A 59 12.20 -1.49 -2.33
CA GLY A 59 11.17 -1.79 -1.35
C GLY A 59 9.80 -1.14 -1.65
N ALA A 60 8.83 -1.38 -0.76
CA ALA A 60 7.46 -0.91 -0.95
C ALA A 60 7.33 0.62 -1.00
N LYS A 61 8.16 1.34 -0.26
CA LYS A 61 8.19 2.81 -0.29
C LYS A 61 8.49 3.36 -1.69
N ALA A 62 9.39 2.72 -2.43
CA ALA A 62 9.72 3.13 -3.81
C ALA A 62 8.53 2.96 -4.76
N ALA A 63 7.59 2.08 -4.45
CA ALA A 63 6.36 1.87 -5.21
C ALA A 63 5.23 2.86 -4.82
N GLY A 64 5.46 3.79 -3.86
CA GLY A 64 4.47 4.78 -3.45
C GLY A 64 3.27 4.17 -2.70
N ILE A 65 3.52 3.17 -1.88
CA ILE A 65 2.49 2.38 -1.19
C ILE A 65 1.59 3.21 -0.28
N GLY A 66 2.12 4.29 0.32
CA GLY A 66 1.33 5.16 1.18
C GLY A 66 0.15 5.81 0.45
N ALA A 67 0.39 6.34 -0.74
CA ALA A 67 -0.66 6.92 -1.58
C ALA A 67 -1.66 5.85 -2.06
N PHE A 68 -1.18 4.66 -2.44
CA PHE A 68 -2.01 3.54 -2.83
C PHE A 68 -2.94 3.09 -1.69
N MET A 69 -2.40 2.88 -0.47
CA MET A 69 -3.22 2.51 0.70
C MET A 69 -4.30 3.55 1.00
N ALA A 70 -3.93 4.84 0.98
CA ALA A 70 -4.87 5.92 1.25
C ALA A 70 -6.00 5.99 0.22
N MET A 71 -5.70 5.80 -1.06
CA MET A 71 -6.68 5.73 -2.14
C MET A 71 -7.59 4.51 -1.96
N MET A 72 -7.04 3.33 -1.79
CA MET A 72 -7.80 2.09 -1.64
C MET A 72 -8.75 2.14 -0.45
N ILE A 73 -8.28 2.61 0.71
CA ILE A 73 -9.13 2.75 1.90
C ILE A 73 -10.31 3.69 1.64
N ASN A 74 -10.09 4.80 0.94
CA ASN A 74 -11.17 5.75 0.66
C ASN A 74 -12.21 5.21 -0.33
N ASP A 75 -11.75 4.54 -1.38
CA ASP A 75 -12.57 4.27 -2.55
C ASP A 75 -13.15 2.85 -2.56
N CYS A 76 -12.50 1.89 -1.87
CA CYS A 76 -12.81 0.47 -1.98
C CYS A 76 -13.25 -0.20 -0.68
N TYR A 77 -13.13 0.47 0.47
CA TYR A 77 -13.45 -0.13 1.77
C TYR A 77 -14.70 0.47 2.41
N GLU A 78 -15.39 -0.32 3.23
CA GLU A 78 -16.57 0.14 3.96
C GLU A 78 -16.21 1.12 5.07
N ALA A 79 -17.18 1.95 5.49
CA ALA A 79 -16.97 2.99 6.49
C ALA A 79 -16.39 2.48 7.82
N ALA A 80 -16.76 1.25 8.25
CA ALA A 80 -16.22 0.64 9.46
C ALA A 80 -14.72 0.31 9.32
N ASP A 81 -14.30 -0.19 8.18
CA ASP A 81 -12.90 -0.52 7.89
C ASP A 81 -12.06 0.74 7.72
N GLN A 82 -12.61 1.77 7.03
CA GLN A 82 -11.98 3.08 6.93
C GLN A 82 -11.74 3.69 8.32
N ALA A 83 -12.74 3.63 9.22
CA ALA A 83 -12.62 4.14 10.58
C ALA A 83 -11.56 3.37 11.38
N ALA A 84 -11.54 2.04 11.29
CA ALA A 84 -10.54 1.19 11.95
C ALA A 84 -9.12 1.49 11.44
N PHE A 85 -8.94 1.62 10.12
CA PHE A 85 -7.65 1.96 9.51
C PHE A 85 -7.13 3.32 9.99
N ARG A 86 -7.96 4.37 9.93
CA ARG A 86 -7.58 5.73 10.35
C ARG A 86 -7.28 5.81 11.84
N ALA A 87 -8.08 5.17 12.69
CA ALA A 87 -7.82 5.10 14.12
C ALA A 87 -6.49 4.40 14.44
N GLY A 88 -6.20 3.30 13.73
CA GLY A 88 -4.93 2.59 13.86
C GLY A 88 -3.74 3.40 13.38
N LEU A 89 -3.87 4.12 12.26
CA LEU A 89 -2.82 4.99 11.73
C LEU A 89 -2.49 6.13 12.71
N ALA A 90 -3.51 6.73 13.32
CA ALA A 90 -3.31 7.78 14.33
C ALA A 90 -2.65 7.26 15.61
N LYS A 91 -2.96 6.02 16.01
CA LYS A 91 -2.46 5.41 17.25
C LYS A 91 -1.03 4.88 17.12
N LEU A 92 -0.67 4.29 16.00
CA LEU A 92 0.59 3.56 15.79
C LEU A 92 1.85 4.34 16.17
N PRO A 93 2.03 5.62 15.79
CA PRO A 93 3.23 6.39 16.18
C PRO A 93 3.37 6.60 17.67
N ALA A 94 2.25 6.80 18.37
CA ALA A 94 2.24 6.99 19.82
C ALA A 94 2.58 5.71 20.57
N ASP A 95 2.01 4.58 20.16
CA ASP A 95 2.31 3.26 20.73
C ASP A 95 3.79 2.88 20.54
N TYR A 96 4.32 3.14 19.35
CA TYR A 96 5.73 2.90 19.04
C TYR A 96 6.64 3.77 19.92
N ALA A 97 6.37 5.09 19.98
CA ALA A 97 7.17 6.01 20.76
C ALA A 97 7.12 5.72 22.28
N ALA A 98 5.98 5.28 22.80
CA ALA A 98 5.84 4.86 24.19
C ALA A 98 6.73 3.65 24.51
N LYS A 99 6.93 2.74 23.55
CA LYS A 99 7.69 1.51 23.74
C LYS A 99 9.19 1.68 23.52
N TYR A 100 9.57 2.40 22.46
CA TYR A 100 10.97 2.49 22.04
C TYR A 100 11.63 3.84 22.31
N HIS A 101 10.87 4.82 22.81
CA HIS A 101 11.33 6.19 23.12
C HIS A 101 11.93 6.93 21.93
N GLU A 102 11.48 6.60 20.71
CA GLU A 102 11.88 7.21 19.46
C GLU A 102 10.68 7.35 18.50
N PRO A 103 10.67 8.31 17.55
CA PRO A 103 9.62 8.41 16.55
C PRO A 103 9.70 7.26 15.54
N PHE A 104 8.56 6.73 15.08
CA PHE A 104 8.52 5.62 14.11
C PHE A 104 9.28 5.94 12.80
N LEU A 105 9.11 7.14 12.25
CA LEU A 105 9.73 7.54 10.98
C LEU A 105 11.26 7.58 11.01
N THR A 106 11.85 7.85 12.16
CA THR A 106 13.31 7.97 12.34
C THR A 106 13.89 6.86 13.20
N GLY A 107 13.04 5.99 13.70
CA GLY A 107 13.42 4.88 14.57
C GLY A 107 14.25 3.83 13.84
N SER A 108 14.92 2.97 14.61
CA SER A 108 15.75 1.92 14.04
C SER A 108 14.92 0.88 13.27
N ALA A 109 15.46 0.36 12.17
CA ALA A 109 14.81 -0.68 11.39
C ALA A 109 14.49 -1.93 12.24
N THR A 110 15.37 -2.27 13.18
CA THR A 110 15.19 -3.40 14.11
C THR A 110 13.96 -3.20 14.99
N ASN A 111 13.81 -2.01 15.61
CA ASN A 111 12.70 -1.70 16.48
C ASN A 111 11.38 -1.63 15.70
N ARG A 112 11.38 -1.00 14.51
CA ARG A 112 10.21 -0.99 13.62
C ARG A 112 9.75 -2.39 13.25
N THR A 113 10.67 -3.24 12.82
CA THR A 113 10.37 -4.64 12.48
C THR A 113 9.84 -5.41 13.68
N ALA A 114 10.45 -5.27 14.86
CA ALA A 114 9.98 -5.91 16.08
C ALA A 114 8.55 -5.47 16.45
N PHE A 115 8.27 -4.17 16.35
CA PHE A 115 6.95 -3.60 16.62
C PHE A 115 5.89 -4.09 15.63
N LEU A 116 6.16 -4.06 14.33
CA LEU A 116 5.21 -4.55 13.33
C LEU A 116 4.97 -6.06 13.44
N ASN A 117 5.96 -6.84 13.87
CA ASN A 117 5.79 -8.26 14.16
C ASN A 117 4.87 -8.51 15.36
N GLU A 118 4.84 -7.61 16.35
CA GLU A 118 3.85 -7.69 17.45
C GLU A 118 2.45 -7.39 16.93
N LEU A 119 2.29 -6.33 16.18
CA LEU A 119 1.02 -6.00 15.54
C LEU A 119 0.51 -7.13 14.63
N ASP A 120 1.42 -7.85 13.95
CA ASP A 120 1.06 -9.02 13.14
C ASP A 120 0.54 -10.18 14.00
N ARG A 121 1.11 -10.39 15.18
CA ARG A 121 0.56 -11.37 16.14
C ARG A 121 -0.80 -10.95 16.68
N GLU A 122 -0.97 -9.68 17.02
CA GLU A 122 -2.22 -9.13 17.51
C GLU A 122 -3.34 -9.25 16.47
N GLN A 123 -3.08 -8.86 15.21
CA GLN A 123 -4.07 -8.96 14.14
C GLN A 123 -4.46 -10.42 13.85
N ARG A 124 -3.53 -11.39 13.93
CA ARG A 124 -3.82 -12.81 13.77
C ARG A 124 -4.71 -13.33 14.91
N ALA A 125 -4.41 -12.95 16.15
CA ALA A 125 -5.22 -13.31 17.31
C ALA A 125 -6.62 -12.70 17.22
N HIS A 126 -6.73 -11.42 16.82
CA HIS A 126 -8.00 -10.75 16.57
C HIS A 126 -8.83 -11.49 15.50
N THR A 127 -8.21 -11.81 14.38
CA THR A 127 -8.87 -12.51 13.26
C THR A 127 -9.36 -13.91 13.69
N ALA A 128 -8.54 -14.65 14.45
CA ALA A 128 -8.92 -15.96 14.94
C ALA A 128 -10.11 -15.91 15.91
N ARG A 129 -10.09 -14.93 16.82
CA ARG A 129 -11.20 -14.67 17.75
C ARG A 129 -12.49 -14.33 16.99
N LEU A 130 -12.41 -13.39 16.07
CA LEU A 130 -13.54 -12.93 15.28
C LEU A 130 -14.17 -14.08 14.46
N ARG A 131 -13.36 -14.90 13.82
CA ARG A 131 -13.84 -16.10 13.10
C ARG A 131 -14.55 -17.08 14.02
N LYS A 132 -13.99 -17.32 15.21
CA LYS A 132 -14.61 -18.22 16.21
C LYS A 132 -15.97 -17.68 16.65
N GLU A 133 -16.04 -16.41 17.06
CA GLU A 133 -17.28 -15.75 17.50
C GLU A 133 -18.37 -15.80 16.41
N ARG A 134 -17.99 -15.54 15.15
CA ARG A 134 -18.93 -15.58 14.01
C ARG A 134 -19.41 -17.01 13.70
N ARG A 135 -18.52 -17.99 13.77
CA ARG A 135 -18.89 -19.41 13.62
C ARG A 135 -19.87 -19.84 14.69
N GLU A 136 -19.62 -19.49 15.95
CA GLU A 136 -20.51 -19.78 17.07
C GLU A 136 -21.88 -19.09 16.94
N ALA A 137 -21.92 -17.92 16.29
CA ALA A 137 -23.14 -17.18 15.97
C ALA A 137 -23.84 -17.66 14.67
N GLY A 138 -23.31 -18.66 13.98
CA GLY A 138 -23.85 -19.13 12.69
C GLY A 138 -23.70 -18.15 11.54
N LEU A 139 -22.77 -17.19 11.64
CA LEU A 139 -22.48 -16.18 10.63
C LEU A 139 -21.28 -16.58 9.75
N PRO A 140 -21.16 -16.05 8.52
CA PRO A 140 -19.99 -16.27 7.66
C PRO A 140 -18.69 -15.84 8.34
N GLU A 141 -17.64 -16.67 8.32
CA GLU A 141 -16.37 -16.44 9.04
C GLU A 141 -15.55 -15.26 8.51
N ASN A 142 -15.80 -14.82 7.28
CA ASN A 142 -15.07 -13.76 6.59
C ASN A 142 -15.63 -12.35 6.81
N GLY A 143 -16.50 -12.15 7.81
CA GLY A 143 -17.07 -10.85 8.12
C GLY A 143 -16.54 -10.22 9.41
N GLY A 144 -17.02 -9.02 9.68
CA GLY A 144 -16.66 -8.21 10.84
C GLY A 144 -15.45 -7.30 10.57
N THR A 145 -15.28 -6.26 11.39
CA THR A 145 -14.24 -5.26 11.22
C THR A 145 -12.86 -5.86 11.51
N PRO A 146 -11.92 -5.85 10.54
CA PRO A 146 -10.59 -6.38 10.73
C PRO A 146 -9.74 -5.49 11.64
N HIS A 147 -8.67 -6.05 12.17
CA HIS A 147 -7.64 -5.26 12.85
C HIS A 147 -6.95 -4.32 11.84
N TYR A 148 -6.74 -3.06 12.20
CA TYR A 148 -6.17 -2.05 11.29
C TYR A 148 -4.85 -2.48 10.61
N PHE A 149 -3.97 -3.15 11.36
CA PHE A 149 -2.68 -3.58 10.81
C PHE A 149 -2.82 -4.70 9.77
N ARG A 150 -3.88 -5.51 9.85
CA ARG A 150 -4.21 -6.46 8.79
C ARG A 150 -4.47 -5.76 7.47
N LEU A 151 -5.27 -4.68 7.49
CA LEU A 151 -5.56 -3.87 6.30
C LEU A 151 -4.27 -3.25 5.73
N MET A 152 -3.42 -2.67 6.59
CA MET A 152 -2.14 -2.09 6.17
C MET A 152 -1.24 -3.13 5.50
N LYS A 153 -1.13 -4.32 6.10
CA LYS A 153 -0.30 -5.42 5.57
C LYS A 153 -0.82 -5.95 4.24
N GLU A 154 -2.12 -6.24 4.16
CA GLU A 154 -2.76 -6.72 2.92
C GLU A 154 -2.62 -5.72 1.78
N LEU A 155 -2.85 -4.43 2.06
CA LEU A 155 -2.69 -3.37 1.06
C LEU A 155 -1.22 -3.12 0.67
N THR A 156 -0.27 -3.30 1.59
CA THR A 156 1.15 -3.26 1.25
C THR A 156 1.51 -4.35 0.24
N LEU A 157 1.10 -5.60 0.52
CA LEU A 157 1.36 -6.73 -0.37
C LEU A 157 0.66 -6.54 -1.73
N LEU A 158 -0.63 -6.21 -1.71
CA LEU A 158 -1.39 -5.96 -2.92
C LEU A 158 -0.75 -4.86 -3.77
N GLY A 159 -0.54 -3.67 -3.19
CA GLY A 159 -0.01 -2.53 -3.92
C GLY A 159 1.42 -2.74 -4.41
N TYR A 160 2.27 -3.43 -3.65
CA TYR A 160 3.64 -3.70 -4.08
C TYR A 160 3.67 -4.65 -5.28
N PHE A 161 3.03 -5.81 -5.18
CA PHE A 161 3.09 -6.82 -6.24
C PHE A 161 2.26 -6.48 -7.49
N THR A 162 1.33 -5.54 -7.39
CA THR A 162 0.61 -4.97 -8.55
C THR A 162 1.24 -3.67 -9.08
N SER A 163 2.28 -3.13 -8.43
CA SER A 163 3.02 -1.98 -8.91
C SER A 163 3.98 -2.37 -10.06
N GLU A 164 4.38 -1.38 -10.86
CA GLU A 164 5.42 -1.56 -11.88
C GLU A 164 6.70 -2.15 -11.29
N ILE A 165 7.17 -1.62 -10.15
CA ILE A 165 8.38 -2.10 -9.47
C ILE A 165 8.21 -3.55 -9.03
N GLY A 166 7.12 -3.89 -8.35
CA GLY A 166 6.89 -5.24 -7.84
C GLY A 166 6.74 -6.26 -8.96
N SER A 167 5.93 -5.95 -9.97
CA SER A 167 5.67 -6.87 -11.07
C SER A 167 6.88 -7.07 -11.98
N THR A 168 7.69 -6.03 -12.25
CA THR A 168 8.78 -6.10 -13.23
C THR A 168 10.16 -6.40 -12.63
N GLN A 169 10.36 -6.12 -11.31
CA GLN A 169 11.67 -6.26 -10.67
C GLN A 169 11.69 -7.33 -9.57
N ALA A 170 10.59 -7.50 -8.82
CA ALA A 170 10.50 -8.52 -7.78
C ALA A 170 9.93 -9.85 -8.31
N MET A 171 9.17 -9.80 -9.40
CA MET A 171 8.54 -10.96 -10.05
C MET A 171 9.04 -11.09 -11.48
N ARG A 172 8.77 -12.22 -12.15
CA ARG A 172 9.00 -12.40 -13.58
C ARG A 172 7.81 -11.82 -14.34
N TYR A 173 8.05 -10.74 -15.05
CA TYR A 173 7.02 -10.12 -15.90
C TYR A 173 7.17 -10.60 -17.34
N VAL A 174 6.10 -11.18 -17.89
CA VAL A 174 6.01 -11.56 -19.31
C VAL A 174 4.70 -10.99 -19.84
N GLU A 175 4.78 -9.88 -20.59
CA GLU A 175 3.60 -9.13 -21.06
C GLU A 175 2.67 -10.00 -21.91
N VAL A 176 3.23 -10.81 -22.81
CA VAL A 176 2.48 -11.76 -23.66
C VAL A 176 3.23 -13.08 -23.69
N PRO A 177 2.88 -14.07 -22.86
CA PRO A 177 3.59 -15.35 -22.82
C PRO A 177 3.48 -16.17 -24.12
N GLY A 178 2.51 -15.87 -24.97
CA GLY A 178 2.35 -16.49 -26.30
C GLY A 178 1.93 -17.95 -26.29
N ARG A 179 2.14 -18.67 -25.20
CA ARG A 179 1.74 -20.06 -24.99
C ARG A 179 1.50 -20.34 -23.52
N PHE A 180 0.61 -21.28 -23.25
CA PHE A 180 0.50 -21.90 -21.94
C PHE A 180 1.55 -23.03 -21.83
N ASP A 181 2.34 -23.04 -20.78
CA ASP A 181 3.34 -24.08 -20.50
C ASP A 181 3.09 -24.62 -19.07
N GLY A 182 2.29 -25.68 -18.99
CA GLY A 182 1.94 -26.32 -17.71
C GLY A 182 3.10 -27.12 -17.09
N ASP A 183 4.16 -27.39 -17.86
CA ASP A 183 5.34 -28.13 -17.43
C ASP A 183 6.58 -27.22 -17.26
N ALA A 184 6.39 -25.90 -17.10
CA ALA A 184 7.49 -24.97 -16.89
C ALA A 184 8.37 -25.43 -15.70
N PRO A 185 9.68 -25.57 -15.86
CA PRO A 185 10.56 -26.07 -14.81
C PRO A 185 10.58 -25.11 -13.62
N TYR A 186 10.32 -25.65 -12.42
CA TYR A 186 10.44 -24.90 -11.16
C TYR A 186 11.85 -25.05 -10.59
N VAL A 187 12.48 -23.93 -10.31
CA VAL A 187 13.74 -23.87 -9.57
C VAL A 187 13.49 -23.15 -8.24
N LYS A 188 13.83 -23.80 -7.12
CA LYS A 188 13.66 -23.24 -5.79
C LYS A 188 14.44 -21.92 -5.65
N GLY A 189 13.75 -20.84 -5.29
CA GLY A 189 14.31 -19.52 -5.14
C GLY A 189 14.17 -18.61 -6.35
N ASP A 190 13.65 -19.12 -7.46
CA ASP A 190 13.26 -18.28 -8.59
C ASP A 190 12.05 -17.39 -8.23
N PRO A 191 12.00 -16.15 -8.73
CA PRO A 191 10.83 -15.29 -8.57
C PRO A 191 9.60 -15.92 -9.23
N ASP A 192 8.44 -15.74 -8.62
CA ASP A 192 7.16 -16.10 -9.23
C ASP A 192 6.84 -15.23 -10.45
N TYR A 193 5.98 -15.74 -11.33
CA TYR A 193 5.47 -14.94 -12.42
C TYR A 193 4.49 -13.87 -11.92
N ALA A 194 4.65 -12.65 -12.40
CA ALA A 194 3.61 -11.66 -12.29
C ALA A 194 2.49 -12.07 -13.24
N ASP A 195 1.27 -12.27 -12.71
CA ASP A 195 0.12 -12.46 -13.59
C ASP A 195 -0.02 -11.22 -14.48
N PRO A 196 -0.10 -11.38 -15.80
CA PRO A 196 -0.50 -10.26 -16.62
C PRO A 196 -1.90 -9.88 -16.16
N ILE A 197 -2.03 -8.66 -15.63
CA ILE A 197 -3.35 -8.11 -15.34
C ILE A 197 -4.04 -7.99 -16.71
N ALA A 198 -4.94 -8.91 -16.97
CA ALA A 198 -5.78 -8.91 -18.15
C ALA A 198 -6.84 -7.82 -18.07
#